data_63e970d119d8952f74e1ff3ef6c730e8
#
_entry.id   63e970d119d8952f74e1ff3ef6c730e8
#
_cell.length_a   1.000
_cell.length_b   1.000
_cell.length_c   1.000
_cell.angle_alpha   90.00
_cell.angle_beta   90.00
_cell.angle_gamma   90.00
#
_symmetry.space_group_name_H-M   'P 1'
#
loop_
_entity.id
_entity.type
_entity.pdbx_description
1 polymer ?
#
loop_
_entity_poly.entity_id
_entity_poly.type
_entity_poly.pdbx_seq_one_letter_code
_entity_poly.pdbx_strand_id
1 'polypeptide(L)'
;MMDLLLRLLQGRWIVAALILLTATAFALRRGDAAVEKIGLWLHPPANAYSPLAADLVKDADARESARLRGLHRAVVAELRAARGKGLNVATLQELADSALALDAPGTRATAIERLNTLRVAIPRKKGLSRPASNED
;
A
#
# COMPACT_ATOMS: atom_id res chain seq x y z
N MET A 1 -24.77 -18.11 -61.62
CA MET A 1 -23.34 -17.84 -61.46
C MET A 1 -23.04 -16.56 -60.62
N MET A 2 -23.86 -15.51 -60.71
CA MET A 2 -23.65 -14.25 -59.95
C MET A 2 -23.78 -14.40 -58.43
N ASP A 3 -24.67 -15.26 -57.94
CA ASP A 3 -24.89 -15.45 -56.49
C ASP A 3 -23.71 -16.12 -55.77
N LEU A 4 -22.96 -16.95 -56.48
CA LEU A 4 -21.79 -17.66 -55.91
C LEU A 4 -20.61 -16.70 -55.72
N LEU A 5 -20.43 -15.74 -56.64
CA LEU A 5 -19.43 -14.67 -56.56
C LEU A 5 -19.75 -13.68 -55.43
N LEU A 6 -21.01 -13.32 -55.22
CA LEU A 6 -21.47 -12.47 -54.16
C LEU A 6 -21.25 -13.11 -52.76
N ARG A 7 -21.51 -14.43 -52.64
CA ARG A 7 -21.24 -15.18 -51.40
C ARG A 7 -19.75 -15.29 -51.10
N LEU A 8 -18.92 -15.46 -52.12
CA LEU A 8 -17.44 -15.48 -51.93
C LEU A 8 -16.89 -14.10 -51.56
N LEU A 9 -17.44 -13.02 -52.13
CA LEU A 9 -17.07 -11.66 -51.73
C LEU A 9 -17.50 -11.37 -50.28
N GLN A 10 -18.73 -11.72 -49.88
CA GLN A 10 -19.20 -11.56 -48.51
C GLN A 10 -18.36 -12.33 -47.51
N GLY A 11 -17.98 -13.60 -47.83
CA GLY A 11 -17.10 -14.37 -46.95
C GLY A 11 -15.72 -13.75 -46.74
N ARG A 12 -15.14 -13.16 -47.80
CA ARG A 12 -13.83 -12.49 -47.70
C ARG A 12 -13.89 -11.20 -46.83
N TRP A 13 -14.99 -10.47 -46.90
CA TRP A 13 -15.17 -9.28 -46.05
C TRP A 13 -15.37 -9.64 -44.58
N ILE A 14 -16.06 -10.73 -44.29
CA ILE A 14 -16.24 -11.25 -42.94
C ILE A 14 -14.89 -11.69 -42.35
N VAL A 15 -14.11 -12.44 -43.13
CA VAL A 15 -12.77 -12.87 -42.71
C VAL A 15 -11.84 -11.68 -42.52
N ALA A 16 -11.86 -10.69 -43.42
CA ALA A 16 -11.07 -9.47 -43.28
C ALA A 16 -11.49 -8.65 -42.05
N ALA A 17 -12.79 -8.52 -41.79
CA ALA A 17 -13.29 -7.86 -40.57
C ALA A 17 -12.88 -8.58 -39.30
N LEU A 18 -12.90 -9.89 -39.28
CA LEU A 18 -12.50 -10.72 -38.13
C LEU A 18 -10.99 -10.61 -37.86
N ILE A 19 -10.16 -10.58 -38.90
CA ILE A 19 -8.72 -10.35 -38.79
C ILE A 19 -8.43 -8.96 -38.28
N LEU A 20 -9.15 -7.93 -38.77
CA LEU A 20 -8.98 -6.57 -38.29
C LEU A 20 -9.37 -6.43 -36.81
N LEU A 21 -10.46 -7.06 -36.41
CA LEU A 21 -10.98 -7.03 -35.04
C LEU A 21 -10.04 -7.77 -34.07
N THR A 22 -9.47 -8.89 -34.46
CA THR A 22 -8.46 -9.60 -33.68
C THR A 22 -7.14 -8.82 -33.60
N ALA A 23 -6.72 -8.20 -34.69
CA ALA A 23 -5.52 -7.36 -34.70
C ALA A 23 -5.67 -6.12 -33.81
N THR A 24 -6.85 -5.44 -33.83
CA THR A 24 -7.13 -4.32 -32.94
C THR A 24 -7.24 -4.74 -31.48
N ALA A 25 -7.88 -5.85 -31.15
CA ALA A 25 -7.95 -6.39 -29.80
C ALA A 25 -6.54 -6.76 -29.26
N PHE A 26 -5.70 -7.31 -30.12
CA PHE A 26 -4.31 -7.66 -29.76
C PHE A 26 -3.44 -6.40 -29.60
N ALA A 27 -3.63 -5.38 -30.43
CA ALA A 27 -2.95 -4.11 -30.33
C ALA A 27 -3.35 -3.34 -29.07
N LEU A 28 -4.65 -3.34 -28.71
CA LEU A 28 -5.13 -2.75 -27.46
C LEU A 28 -4.54 -3.47 -26.24
N ARG A 29 -4.49 -4.79 -26.26
CA ARG A 29 -3.95 -5.57 -25.14
C ARG A 29 -2.43 -5.42 -24.96
N ARG A 30 -1.69 -5.13 -26.02
CA ARG A 30 -0.24 -4.80 -25.97
C ARG A 30 0.02 -3.30 -25.82
N GLY A 31 -0.96 -2.47 -26.12
CA GLY A 31 -0.85 -1.02 -26.02
C GLY A 31 -0.52 -0.53 -24.61
N ASP A 32 -1.10 -1.17 -23.59
CA ASP A 32 -0.83 -0.81 -22.19
C ASP A 32 0.64 -0.99 -21.83
N ALA A 33 1.26 -2.11 -22.24
CA ALA A 33 2.68 -2.36 -22.02
C ALA A 33 3.60 -1.44 -22.84
N ALA A 34 3.14 -1.01 -24.01
CA ALA A 34 3.90 -0.07 -24.85
C ALA A 34 3.79 1.36 -24.30
N VAL A 35 2.62 1.77 -23.85
CA VAL A 35 2.39 3.08 -23.21
C VAL A 35 3.19 3.19 -21.91
N GLU A 36 3.22 2.12 -21.11
CA GLU A 36 4.03 2.07 -19.88
C GLU A 36 5.53 2.19 -20.19
N LYS A 37 6.04 1.48 -21.22
CA LYS A 37 7.43 1.60 -21.64
C LYS A 37 7.78 2.98 -22.21
N ILE A 38 6.87 3.57 -22.98
CA ILE A 38 7.05 4.93 -23.52
C ILE A 38 6.97 5.95 -22.37
N GLY A 39 6.07 5.76 -21.41
CA GLY A 39 5.96 6.58 -20.21
C GLY A 39 7.25 6.53 -19.37
N LEU A 40 7.82 5.35 -19.16
CA LEU A 40 9.11 5.17 -18.48
C LEU A 40 10.29 5.78 -19.26
N TRP A 41 10.21 5.81 -20.58
CA TRP A 41 11.26 6.42 -21.42
C TRP A 41 11.18 7.95 -21.44
N LEU A 42 9.96 8.51 -21.50
CA LEU A 42 9.71 9.96 -21.47
C LEU A 42 9.88 10.56 -20.06
N HIS A 43 9.57 9.79 -19.04
CA HIS A 43 9.65 10.18 -17.63
C HIS A 43 10.39 9.07 -16.87
N PRO A 44 11.71 8.92 -17.09
CA PRO A 44 12.46 7.94 -16.33
C PRO A 44 12.33 8.27 -14.84
N PRO A 45 12.11 7.26 -13.99
CA PRO A 45 12.06 7.49 -12.55
C PRO A 45 13.32 8.22 -12.15
N ALA A 46 13.17 9.32 -11.43
CA ALA A 46 14.28 10.21 -11.04
C ALA A 46 15.46 9.46 -10.41
N ASN A 47 15.20 8.28 -9.87
CA ASN A 47 16.15 7.41 -9.20
C ASN A 47 17.04 6.58 -10.15
N ALA A 48 16.69 6.48 -11.44
CA ALA A 48 17.40 5.60 -12.37
C ALA A 48 18.75 6.18 -12.86
N TYR A 49 18.97 7.49 -12.71
CA TYR A 49 20.10 8.18 -13.35
C TYR A 49 20.96 9.04 -12.43
N SER A 50 20.57 9.22 -11.16
CA SER A 50 21.36 10.01 -10.22
C SER A 50 21.74 9.19 -8.99
N PRO A 51 23.03 8.91 -8.75
CA PRO A 51 23.47 8.26 -7.53
C PRO A 51 23.04 9.04 -6.28
N LEU A 52 23.01 10.36 -6.36
CA LEU A 52 22.53 11.23 -5.28
C LEU A 52 21.04 11.00 -4.96
N ALA A 53 20.20 10.83 -6.00
CA ALA A 53 18.77 10.53 -5.78
C ALA A 53 18.56 9.15 -5.14
N ALA A 54 19.37 8.16 -5.52
CA ALA A 54 19.32 6.83 -4.91
C ALA A 54 19.71 6.87 -3.42
N ASP A 55 20.70 7.67 -3.06
CA ASP A 55 21.14 7.85 -1.68
C ASP A 55 20.07 8.58 -0.85
N LEU A 56 19.46 9.64 -1.40
CA LEU A 56 18.34 10.34 -0.74
C LEU A 56 17.14 9.43 -0.49
N VAL A 57 16.81 8.55 -1.43
CA VAL A 57 15.71 7.56 -1.26
C VAL A 57 16.07 6.56 -0.16
N LYS A 58 17.31 6.05 -0.13
CA LYS A 58 17.76 5.15 0.95
C LYS A 58 17.72 5.82 2.31
N ASP A 59 18.16 7.06 2.39
CA ASP A 59 18.14 7.84 3.64
C ASP A 59 16.71 8.10 4.11
N ALA A 60 15.80 8.44 3.20
CA ALA A 60 14.38 8.61 3.51
C ALA A 60 13.77 7.30 4.01
N ASP A 61 14.05 6.19 3.33
CA ASP A 61 13.59 4.85 3.70
C ASP A 61 14.12 4.42 5.08
N ALA A 62 15.40 4.67 5.35
CA ALA A 62 16.02 4.40 6.65
C ALA A 62 15.38 5.22 7.78
N ARG A 63 15.08 6.50 7.54
CA ARG A 63 14.41 7.37 8.53
C ARG A 63 12.99 6.90 8.82
N GLU A 64 12.23 6.51 7.81
CA GLU A 64 10.88 5.98 7.99
C GLU A 64 10.88 4.64 8.74
N SER A 65 11.81 3.74 8.43
CA SER A 65 11.99 2.50 9.18
C SER A 65 12.37 2.77 10.64
N ALA A 66 13.28 3.70 10.89
CA ALA A 66 13.66 4.11 12.25
C ALA A 66 12.47 4.69 13.02
N ARG A 67 11.63 5.50 12.36
CA ARG A 67 10.38 6.06 12.92
C ARG A 67 9.40 4.96 13.32
N LEU A 68 9.16 4.00 12.43
CA LEU A 68 8.27 2.85 12.70
C LEU A 68 8.75 2.06 13.92
N ARG A 69 10.06 1.72 13.97
CA ARG A 69 10.64 0.99 15.10
C ARG A 69 10.61 1.78 16.39
N GLY A 70 10.76 3.10 16.31
CA GLY A 70 10.63 3.99 17.45
C GLY A 70 9.20 3.98 18.01
N LEU A 71 8.21 4.11 17.13
CA LEU A 71 6.79 4.06 17.49
C LEU A 71 6.40 2.70 18.09
N HIS A 72 6.84 1.60 17.48
CA HIS A 72 6.62 0.26 18.01
C HIS A 72 7.16 0.10 19.43
N ARG A 73 8.40 0.53 19.67
CA ARG A 73 8.99 0.49 21.02
C ARG A 73 8.19 1.27 22.04
N ALA A 74 7.69 2.47 21.66
CA ALA A 74 6.85 3.29 22.53
C ALA A 74 5.52 2.58 22.85
N VAL A 75 4.84 2.01 21.85
CA VAL A 75 3.59 1.26 22.03
C VAL A 75 3.82 0.03 22.94
N VAL A 76 4.87 -0.73 22.71
CA VAL A 76 5.21 -1.91 23.55
C VAL A 76 5.50 -1.49 24.98
N ALA A 77 6.18 -0.38 25.21
CA ALA A 77 6.42 0.16 26.57
C ALA A 77 5.11 0.54 27.27
N GLU A 78 4.19 1.21 26.58
CA GLU A 78 2.85 1.56 27.09
C GLU A 78 2.04 0.28 27.40
N LEU A 79 2.09 -0.75 26.54
CA LEU A 79 1.43 -2.03 26.78
C LEU A 79 2.00 -2.77 28.01
N ARG A 80 3.32 -2.75 28.17
CA ARG A 80 3.96 -3.34 29.38
C ARG A 80 3.52 -2.63 30.65
N ALA A 81 3.45 -1.31 30.61
CA ALA A 81 2.96 -0.52 31.75
C ALA A 81 1.48 -0.81 32.06
N ALA A 82 0.63 -1.00 31.04
CA ALA A 82 -0.76 -1.40 31.20
C ALA A 82 -0.89 -2.81 31.77
N ARG A 83 -0.07 -3.76 31.31
CA ARG A 83 -0.01 -5.12 31.85
C ARG A 83 0.41 -5.15 33.32
N GLY A 84 1.37 -4.30 33.71
CA GLY A 84 1.78 -4.16 35.12
C GLY A 84 0.67 -3.64 36.02
N LYS A 85 -0.37 -3.01 35.44
CA LYS A 85 -1.59 -2.59 36.15
C LYS A 85 -2.71 -3.65 36.14
N GLY A 86 -2.44 -4.86 35.67
CA GLY A 86 -3.38 -5.98 35.63
C GLY A 86 -4.34 -5.94 34.43
N LEU A 87 -4.04 -5.13 33.37
CA LEU A 87 -4.88 -5.07 32.18
C LEU A 87 -4.47 -6.16 31.18
N ASN A 88 -5.45 -6.78 30.54
CA ASN A 88 -5.19 -7.76 29.48
C ASN A 88 -4.83 -7.02 28.19
N VAL A 89 -3.61 -7.18 27.73
CA VAL A 89 -3.05 -6.51 26.55
C VAL A 89 -2.45 -7.49 25.54
N ALA A 90 -2.71 -8.79 25.70
CA ALA A 90 -2.08 -9.83 24.87
C ALA A 90 -2.37 -9.63 23.37
N THR A 91 -3.65 -9.46 23.02
CA THR A 91 -4.07 -9.20 21.63
C THR A 91 -3.52 -7.91 21.06
N LEU A 92 -3.40 -6.86 21.86
CA LEU A 92 -2.82 -5.58 21.42
C LEU A 92 -1.33 -5.71 21.17
N GLN A 93 -0.64 -6.57 21.92
CA GLN A 93 0.78 -6.85 21.69
C GLN A 93 1.01 -7.62 20.39
N GLU A 94 0.21 -8.65 20.11
CA GLU A 94 0.26 -9.38 18.83
C GLU A 94 0.00 -8.47 17.63
N LEU A 95 -0.97 -7.55 17.76
CA LEU A 95 -1.25 -6.56 16.73
C LEU A 95 -0.09 -5.57 16.53
N ALA A 96 0.59 -5.16 17.61
CA ALA A 96 1.76 -4.30 17.52
C ALA A 96 2.93 -5.00 16.82
N ASP A 97 3.16 -6.28 17.12
CA ASP A 97 4.22 -7.08 16.51
C ASP A 97 3.90 -7.36 15.03
N SER A 98 2.63 -7.62 14.69
CA SER A 98 2.18 -7.75 13.29
C SER A 98 2.35 -6.47 12.48
N ALA A 99 2.17 -5.30 13.10
CA ALA A 99 2.41 -4.02 12.45
C ALA A 99 3.91 -3.81 12.16
N LEU A 100 4.80 -4.26 13.04
CA LEU A 100 6.25 -4.20 12.80
C LEU A 100 6.67 -5.10 11.63
N ALA A 101 5.99 -6.22 11.40
CA ALA A 101 6.26 -7.11 10.27
C ALA A 101 5.99 -6.45 8.90
N LEU A 102 5.27 -5.33 8.87
CA LEU A 102 5.01 -4.53 7.67
C LEU A 102 6.11 -3.47 7.39
N ASP A 103 7.32 -3.62 7.97
CA ASP A 103 8.45 -2.70 7.72
C ASP A 103 9.04 -2.94 6.32
N ALA A 104 8.27 -2.58 5.29
CA ALA A 104 8.70 -2.63 3.91
C ALA A 104 8.27 -1.36 3.15
N PRO A 105 9.01 -0.95 2.11
CA PRO A 105 8.60 0.16 1.25
C PRO A 105 7.17 -0.05 0.73
N GLY A 106 6.33 0.96 0.88
CA GLY A 106 4.92 0.92 0.44
C GLY A 106 3.91 0.41 1.49
N THR A 107 4.30 -0.38 2.49
CA THR A 107 3.41 -0.85 3.58
C THR A 107 3.66 -0.15 4.92
N ARG A 108 4.78 0.57 5.04
CA ARG A 108 5.22 1.21 6.26
C ARG A 108 4.27 2.30 6.78
N ALA A 109 3.64 3.06 5.87
CA ALA A 109 2.62 4.03 6.24
C ALA A 109 1.43 3.38 6.95
N THR A 110 0.94 2.25 6.42
CA THR A 110 -0.13 1.46 7.03
C THR A 110 0.29 0.89 8.39
N ALA A 111 1.54 0.46 8.54
CA ALA A 111 2.09 0.00 9.81
C ALA A 111 2.08 1.10 10.88
N ILE A 112 2.51 2.31 10.51
CA ILE A 112 2.51 3.48 11.40
C ILE A 112 1.08 3.84 11.83
N GLU A 113 0.15 3.84 10.89
CA GLU A 113 -1.28 4.11 11.17
C GLU A 113 -1.85 3.08 12.15
N ARG A 114 -1.59 1.78 11.93
CA ARG A 114 -2.01 0.71 12.85
C ARG A 114 -1.45 0.90 14.25
N LEU A 115 -0.16 1.22 14.39
CA LEU A 115 0.45 1.49 15.69
C LEU A 115 -0.14 2.71 16.39
N ASN A 116 -0.46 3.78 15.66
CA ASN A 116 -1.14 4.94 16.22
C ASN A 116 -2.56 4.58 16.71
N THR A 117 -3.30 3.80 15.94
CA THR A 117 -4.63 3.32 16.35
C THR A 117 -4.56 2.44 17.60
N LEU A 118 -3.56 1.53 17.65
CA LEU A 118 -3.32 0.70 18.83
C LEU A 118 -3.00 1.54 20.08
N ARG A 119 -2.19 2.59 19.91
CA ARG A 119 -1.84 3.49 21.02
C ARG A 119 -3.06 4.18 21.62
N VAL A 120 -4.06 4.51 20.81
CA VAL A 120 -5.33 5.08 21.30
C VAL A 120 -6.18 4.00 21.99
N ALA A 121 -6.12 2.76 21.53
CA ALA A 121 -6.85 1.62 22.07
C ALA A 121 -6.28 1.08 23.41
N ILE A 122 -5.06 1.47 23.81
CA ILE A 122 -4.47 1.04 25.09
C ILE A 122 -5.34 1.52 26.23
N PRO A 123 -5.86 0.60 27.07
CA PRO A 123 -6.74 0.97 28.19
C PRO A 123 -5.95 1.81 29.21
N ARG A 124 -6.39 3.02 29.43
CA ARG A 124 -5.87 3.90 30.47
C ARG A 124 -6.82 3.81 31.67
N LYS A 125 -6.29 3.50 32.85
CA LYS A 125 -7.10 3.65 34.05
C LYS A 125 -7.57 5.11 34.09
N LYS A 126 -8.86 5.35 33.86
CA LYS A 126 -9.48 6.66 34.16
C LYS A 126 -9.14 6.94 35.62
N GLY A 127 -8.34 7.98 35.88
CA GLY A 127 -8.16 8.47 37.24
C GLY A 127 -9.54 8.66 37.82
N LEU A 128 -9.81 8.04 38.98
CA LEU A 128 -10.97 8.41 39.78
C LEU A 128 -10.92 9.91 39.91
N SER A 129 -11.82 10.61 39.26
CA SER A 129 -12.12 11.99 39.55
C SER A 129 -12.42 12.00 41.03
N ARG A 130 -11.52 12.60 41.80
CA ARG A 130 -11.69 12.87 43.23
C ARG A 130 -13.04 13.57 43.36
N PRO A 131 -14.02 13.01 44.11
CA PRO A 131 -15.25 13.75 44.33
C PRO A 131 -14.86 15.08 44.93
N ALA A 132 -15.41 16.16 44.37
CA ALA A 132 -15.27 17.48 44.93
C ALA A 132 -15.77 17.38 46.39
N SER A 133 -14.88 17.59 47.34
CA SER A 133 -15.22 17.79 48.72
C SER A 133 -16.10 19.04 48.76
N ASN A 134 -17.41 18.86 48.93
CA ASN A 134 -18.26 19.94 49.40
C ASN A 134 -17.82 20.22 50.82
N GLU A 135 -17.04 21.26 50.97
CA GLU A 135 -16.87 21.95 52.26
C GLU A 135 -18.04 22.88 52.40
N ASP A 136 -18.94 22.54 53.32
CA ASP A 136 -19.93 23.46 53.94
C ASP A 136 -19.22 24.47 54.83
#